data_7aeeae3de2357fa82e6ee30824a6de90
#
_entry.id   7aeeae3de2357fa82e6ee30824a6de90
#
_cell.length_a   1.000
_cell.length_b   1.000
_cell.length_c   1.000
_cell.angle_alpha   90.00
_cell.angle_beta   90.00
_cell.angle_gamma   90.00
#
_symmetry.space_group_name_H-M   'P 1'
#
loop_
_entity.id
_entity.type
_entity.pdbx_description
1 polymer ?
#
loop_
_entity_poly.entity_id
_entity_poly.type
_entity_poly.pdbx_seq_one_letter_code
_entity_poly.pdbx_strand_id
1 'polypeptide(L)'
;MYLSDSLSDELVKANEIYDKYDELRRNAKTQLEMNFLGQWGTLVWKDETLRLLDQLKEKDPANYDDFVAGYEEWEKYVPSMAERMSSKYKDGSIYPTIYSYNEAMRYKEMAYGYASTLADFKGEVDFSFPDSSPCGYYGDYTKDGYLCITEGMEAGTYDIVVHIDDSKEICGTGTISENPDALENIMFTSEDGKVKGEISCFALEGAITVTESDGSVVEPNETYSFTFRY
;
A
#
# COMPACT_ATOMS: atom_id res chain seq x y z
N MET A 1 8.64 -18.42 14.82
CA MET A 1 9.31 -18.91 13.61
C MET A 1 8.25 -19.61 12.77
N TYR A 2 7.85 -19.01 11.68
CA TYR A 2 6.83 -19.59 10.80
C TYR A 2 7.55 -20.53 9.84
N LEU A 3 7.54 -21.83 10.12
CA LEU A 3 7.93 -22.80 9.11
C LEU A 3 6.74 -22.91 8.16
N SER A 4 6.91 -22.40 6.95
CA SER A 4 5.95 -22.48 5.86
C SER A 4 6.55 -23.29 4.71
N ASP A 5 5.70 -24.02 4.00
CA ASP A 5 6.12 -24.81 2.85
C ASP A 5 6.30 -23.90 1.59
N SER A 6 5.66 -22.73 1.59
CA SER A 6 5.74 -21.72 0.51
C SER A 6 5.76 -20.29 1.05
N LEU A 7 6.16 -19.35 0.22
CA LEU A 7 6.12 -17.90 0.54
C LEU A 7 4.68 -17.40 0.66
N SER A 8 3.75 -17.91 -0.15
CA SER A 8 2.32 -17.59 -0.02
C SER A 8 1.77 -17.99 1.36
N ASP A 9 2.09 -19.20 1.85
CA ASP A 9 1.68 -19.65 3.19
C ASP A 9 2.33 -18.82 4.31
N GLU A 10 3.55 -18.34 4.08
CA GLU A 10 4.28 -17.47 4.99
C GLU A 10 3.55 -16.15 5.16
N LEU A 11 3.18 -15.50 4.06
CA LEU A 11 2.41 -14.25 4.06
C LEU A 11 1.00 -14.45 4.65
N VAL A 12 0.32 -15.57 4.36
CA VAL A 12 -0.98 -15.90 4.98
C VAL A 12 -0.86 -15.95 6.49
N LYS A 13 0.17 -16.59 7.03
CA LYS A 13 0.38 -16.68 8.50
C LYS A 13 0.67 -15.31 9.11
N ALA A 14 1.46 -14.46 8.45
CA ALA A 14 1.72 -13.10 8.90
C ALA A 14 0.40 -12.29 8.93
N ASN A 15 -0.42 -12.42 7.89
CA ASN A 15 -1.72 -11.76 7.81
C ASN A 15 -2.67 -12.24 8.92
N GLU A 16 -2.77 -13.56 9.17
CA GLU A 16 -3.58 -14.10 10.27
C GLU A 16 -3.19 -13.58 11.65
N ILE A 17 -1.90 -13.29 11.86
CA ILE A 17 -1.43 -12.73 13.13
C ILE A 17 -1.78 -11.26 13.19
N TYR A 18 -1.56 -10.52 12.11
CA TYR A 18 -1.97 -9.13 12.00
C TYR A 18 -3.48 -8.98 12.27
N ASP A 19 -4.32 -9.81 11.65
CA ASP A 19 -5.77 -9.77 11.80
C ASP A 19 -6.21 -9.99 13.26
N LYS A 20 -5.52 -10.85 14.02
CA LYS A 20 -5.78 -11.01 15.46
C LYS A 20 -5.52 -9.74 16.25
N TYR A 21 -4.42 -9.02 15.97
CA TYR A 21 -4.16 -7.72 16.60
C TYR A 21 -5.16 -6.67 16.16
N ASP A 22 -5.57 -6.67 14.90
CA ASP A 22 -6.58 -5.75 14.39
C ASP A 22 -7.97 -6.02 15.01
N GLU A 23 -8.36 -7.28 15.19
CA GLU A 23 -9.57 -7.65 15.91
C GLU A 23 -9.52 -7.18 17.37
N LEU A 24 -8.41 -7.41 18.08
CA LEU A 24 -8.23 -6.92 19.44
C LEU A 24 -8.31 -5.38 19.48
N ARG A 25 -7.72 -4.69 18.53
CA ARG A 25 -7.77 -3.23 18.41
C ARG A 25 -9.20 -2.71 18.22
N ARG A 26 -9.99 -3.35 17.34
CA ARG A 26 -11.42 -3.01 17.13
C ARG A 26 -12.25 -3.21 18.39
N ASN A 27 -11.90 -4.17 19.24
CA ASN A 27 -12.57 -4.49 20.49
C ASN A 27 -12.00 -3.74 21.72
N ALA A 28 -10.95 -2.93 21.55
CA ALA A 28 -10.32 -2.16 22.61
C ALA A 28 -11.29 -1.12 23.20
N LYS A 29 -11.20 -0.92 24.50
CA LYS A 29 -12.13 -0.03 25.24
C LYS A 29 -11.60 1.37 25.41
N THR A 30 -10.33 1.57 25.18
CA THR A 30 -9.67 2.87 25.34
C THR A 30 -8.80 3.20 24.11
N GLN A 31 -8.63 4.50 23.85
CA GLN A 31 -7.72 4.95 22.78
C GLN A 31 -6.29 4.49 23.01
N LEU A 32 -5.84 4.41 24.27
CA LEU A 32 -4.51 3.93 24.61
C LEU A 32 -4.31 2.46 24.21
N GLU A 33 -5.30 1.61 24.48
CA GLU A 33 -5.29 0.20 24.05
C GLU A 33 -5.30 0.09 22.53
N MET A 34 -6.14 0.87 21.85
CA MET A 34 -6.18 0.89 20.37
C MET A 34 -4.83 1.26 19.78
N ASN A 35 -4.21 2.31 20.28
CA ASN A 35 -2.89 2.76 19.78
C ASN A 35 -1.81 1.72 20.06
N PHE A 36 -1.81 1.10 21.23
CA PHE A 36 -0.84 0.06 21.59
C PHE A 36 -0.98 -1.18 20.69
N LEU A 37 -2.21 -1.64 20.45
CA LEU A 37 -2.48 -2.78 19.59
C LEU A 37 -2.16 -2.47 18.12
N GLY A 38 -2.36 -1.24 17.67
CA GLY A 38 -1.94 -0.78 16.34
C GLY A 38 -0.43 -0.89 16.15
N GLN A 39 0.36 -0.47 17.14
CA GLN A 39 1.82 -0.62 17.10
C GLN A 39 2.27 -2.10 17.02
N TRP A 40 1.58 -3.00 17.72
CA TRP A 40 1.86 -4.43 17.58
C TRP A 40 1.56 -4.96 16.17
N GLY A 41 0.49 -4.48 15.54
CA GLY A 41 0.20 -4.78 14.13
C GLY A 41 1.32 -4.33 13.20
N THR A 42 1.85 -3.11 13.40
CA THR A 42 3.01 -2.61 12.64
C THR A 42 4.23 -3.52 12.83
N LEU A 43 4.51 -3.96 14.05
CA LEU A 43 5.65 -4.84 14.33
C LEU A 43 5.53 -6.20 13.66
N VAL A 44 4.32 -6.75 13.48
CA VAL A 44 4.13 -8.03 12.75
C VAL A 44 4.67 -7.93 11.32
N TRP A 45 4.27 -6.89 10.59
CA TRP A 45 4.69 -6.72 9.20
C TRP A 45 6.13 -6.26 9.07
N LYS A 46 6.63 -5.44 10.01
CA LYS A 46 8.04 -5.06 10.06
C LYS A 46 8.95 -6.27 10.27
N ASP A 47 8.61 -7.15 11.20
CA ASP A 47 9.36 -8.38 11.48
C ASP A 47 9.35 -9.31 10.26
N GLU A 48 8.19 -9.45 9.62
CA GLU A 48 8.06 -10.24 8.40
C GLU A 48 8.92 -9.68 7.26
N THR A 49 8.92 -8.35 7.06
CA THR A 49 9.76 -7.68 6.06
C THR A 49 11.24 -7.99 6.30
N LEU A 50 11.71 -7.82 7.52
CA LEU A 50 13.11 -8.07 7.88
C LEU A 50 13.49 -9.55 7.71
N ARG A 51 12.57 -10.46 8.00
CA ARG A 51 12.77 -11.89 7.83
C ARG A 51 12.89 -12.30 6.37
N LEU A 52 12.07 -11.73 5.49
CA LEU A 52 12.16 -11.94 4.05
C LEU A 52 13.44 -11.33 3.47
N LEU A 53 13.82 -10.13 3.94
CA LEU A 53 15.08 -9.51 3.57
C LEU A 53 16.28 -10.41 3.95
N ASP A 54 16.27 -11.03 5.14
CA ASP A 54 17.34 -11.95 5.55
C ASP A 54 17.38 -13.23 4.69
N GLN A 55 16.23 -13.73 4.20
CA GLN A 55 16.20 -14.85 3.26
C GLN A 55 16.87 -14.50 1.90
N LEU A 56 16.80 -13.24 1.45
CA LEU A 56 17.47 -12.78 0.24
C LEU A 56 18.99 -12.92 0.33
N LYS A 57 19.57 -12.82 1.53
CA LYS A 57 20.99 -13.05 1.75
C LYS A 57 21.46 -14.43 1.30
N GLU A 58 20.63 -15.45 1.48
CA GLU A 58 20.96 -16.82 1.07
C GLU A 58 20.75 -17.04 -0.43
N LYS A 59 19.80 -16.31 -1.03
CA LYS A 59 19.39 -16.48 -2.43
C LYS A 59 20.15 -15.59 -3.39
N ASP A 60 20.44 -14.37 -2.99
CA ASP A 60 21.18 -13.39 -3.80
C ASP A 60 22.23 -12.65 -2.96
N PRO A 61 23.27 -13.36 -2.48
CA PRO A 61 24.29 -12.76 -1.64
C PRO A 61 25.09 -11.66 -2.36
N ALA A 62 25.08 -11.62 -3.70
CA ALA A 62 25.81 -10.62 -4.47
C ALA A 62 25.14 -9.22 -4.40
N ASN A 63 23.82 -9.18 -4.33
CA ASN A 63 23.02 -7.94 -4.28
C ASN A 63 22.40 -7.67 -2.90
N TYR A 64 22.75 -8.49 -1.88
CA TYR A 64 22.14 -8.37 -0.54
C TYR A 64 22.39 -7.00 0.10
N ASP A 65 23.58 -6.44 -0.02
CA ASP A 65 23.90 -5.12 0.53
C ASP A 65 23.07 -4.00 -0.13
N ASP A 66 22.73 -4.15 -1.41
CA ASP A 66 21.85 -3.21 -2.12
C ASP A 66 20.39 -3.32 -1.62
N PHE A 67 19.90 -4.53 -1.33
CA PHE A 67 18.58 -4.72 -0.71
C PHE A 67 18.51 -4.10 0.68
N VAL A 68 19.55 -4.28 1.48
CA VAL A 68 19.63 -3.68 2.83
C VAL A 68 19.64 -2.16 2.73
N ALA A 69 20.49 -1.59 1.87
CA ALA A 69 20.58 -0.14 1.68
C ALA A 69 19.26 0.45 1.17
N GLY A 70 18.59 -0.24 0.24
CA GLY A 70 17.26 0.14 -0.26
C GLY A 70 16.21 0.14 0.86
N TYR A 71 16.18 -0.90 1.70
CA TYR A 71 15.29 -0.97 2.85
C TYR A 71 15.54 0.16 3.84
N GLU A 72 16.80 0.40 4.24
CA GLU A 72 17.18 1.44 5.20
C GLU A 72 16.82 2.86 4.67
N GLU A 73 16.94 3.08 3.38
CA GLU A 73 16.54 4.35 2.78
C GLU A 73 15.01 4.48 2.73
N TRP A 74 14.30 3.47 2.25
CA TRP A 74 12.85 3.45 2.20
C TRP A 74 12.22 3.60 3.60
N GLU A 75 12.76 2.95 4.63
CA GLU A 75 12.24 2.99 6.00
C GLU A 75 12.17 4.43 6.55
N LYS A 76 13.08 5.31 6.12
CA LYS A 76 13.05 6.74 6.51
C LYS A 76 11.82 7.48 5.98
N TYR A 77 11.24 7.01 4.88
CA TYR A 77 10.06 7.62 4.27
C TYR A 77 8.73 7.05 4.78
N VAL A 78 8.75 5.87 5.42
CA VAL A 78 7.54 5.23 5.97
C VAL A 78 6.69 6.19 6.83
N PRO A 79 7.27 6.95 7.79
CA PRO A 79 6.49 7.88 8.60
C PRO A 79 5.78 8.96 7.76
N SER A 80 6.43 9.51 6.74
CA SER A 80 5.84 10.54 5.90
C SER A 80 4.74 9.99 5.00
N MET A 81 4.90 8.77 4.47
CA MET A 81 3.87 8.07 3.71
C MET A 81 2.64 7.80 4.59
N ALA A 82 2.84 7.24 5.78
CA ALA A 82 1.76 7.00 6.74
C ALA A 82 1.05 8.30 7.16
N GLU A 83 1.79 9.40 7.36
CA GLU A 83 1.21 10.72 7.66
C GLU A 83 0.33 11.23 6.52
N ARG A 84 0.80 11.15 5.26
CA ARG A 84 0.02 11.57 4.07
C ARG A 84 -1.29 10.78 3.97
N MET A 85 -1.25 9.47 4.09
CA MET A 85 -2.43 8.59 4.06
C MET A 85 -3.40 8.85 5.22
N SER A 86 -2.90 9.38 6.34
CA SER A 86 -3.70 9.65 7.55
C SER A 86 -4.13 11.12 7.67
N SER A 87 -3.72 11.97 6.75
CA SER A 87 -3.83 13.44 6.85
C SER A 87 -5.27 13.93 7.09
N LYS A 88 -6.26 13.29 6.46
CA LYS A 88 -7.70 13.56 6.63
C LYS A 88 -8.17 13.47 8.09
N TYR A 89 -7.48 12.70 8.93
CA TYR A 89 -7.85 12.42 10.32
C TYR A 89 -6.98 13.16 11.33
N LYS A 90 -6.07 14.05 10.90
CA LYS A 90 -4.99 14.65 11.71
C LYS A 90 -5.46 15.32 12.99
N ASP A 91 -6.64 15.96 12.97
CA ASP A 91 -7.20 16.67 14.12
C ASP A 91 -8.13 15.78 14.99
N GLY A 92 -8.33 14.52 14.60
CA GLY A 92 -9.20 13.58 15.28
C GLY A 92 -8.50 12.67 16.28
N SER A 93 -9.20 12.25 17.33
CA SER A 93 -8.68 11.28 18.31
C SER A 93 -8.33 9.92 17.70
N ILE A 94 -8.89 9.59 16.52
CA ILE A 94 -8.62 8.35 15.79
C ILE A 94 -7.32 8.39 14.99
N TYR A 95 -6.72 9.58 14.79
CA TYR A 95 -5.52 9.76 13.97
C TYR A 95 -4.39 8.77 14.31
N PRO A 96 -3.99 8.55 15.59
CA PRO A 96 -2.90 7.62 15.88
C PRO A 96 -3.20 6.18 15.48
N THR A 97 -4.48 5.80 15.52
CA THR A 97 -4.94 4.46 15.10
C THR A 97 -4.84 4.28 13.59
N ILE A 98 -5.31 5.28 12.82
CA ILE A 98 -5.22 5.27 11.35
C ILE A 98 -3.77 5.37 10.89
N TYR A 99 -2.95 6.18 11.56
CA TYR A 99 -1.53 6.29 11.29
C TYR A 99 -0.83 4.93 11.45
N SER A 100 -1.02 4.24 12.60
CA SER A 100 -0.41 2.91 12.82
C SER A 100 -0.90 1.87 11.81
N TYR A 101 -2.16 1.93 11.39
CA TYR A 101 -2.69 1.07 10.33
C TYR A 101 -1.95 1.32 9.00
N ASN A 102 -1.85 2.58 8.57
CA ASN A 102 -1.18 2.94 7.33
C ASN A 102 0.32 2.63 7.38
N GLU A 103 0.97 2.82 8.52
CA GLU A 103 2.37 2.41 8.72
C GLU A 103 2.53 0.89 8.58
N ALA A 104 1.66 0.08 9.20
CA ALA A 104 1.67 -1.38 9.06
C ALA A 104 1.50 -1.81 7.60
N MET A 105 0.61 -1.16 6.85
CA MET A 105 0.39 -1.46 5.44
C MET A 105 1.62 -1.16 4.57
N ARG A 106 2.45 -0.16 4.91
CA ARG A 106 3.73 0.09 4.20
C ARG A 106 4.69 -1.09 4.36
N TYR A 107 4.86 -1.58 5.61
CA TYR A 107 5.68 -2.77 5.84
C TYR A 107 5.10 -4.02 5.16
N LYS A 108 3.78 -4.18 5.12
CA LYS A 108 3.11 -5.27 4.38
C LYS A 108 3.46 -5.23 2.89
N GLU A 109 3.38 -4.07 2.25
CA GLU A 109 3.74 -3.91 0.84
C GLU A 109 5.21 -4.25 0.57
N MET A 110 6.11 -3.81 1.45
CA MET A 110 7.53 -4.17 1.36
C MET A 110 7.73 -5.68 1.53
N ALA A 111 7.05 -6.31 2.49
CA ALA A 111 7.08 -7.76 2.66
C ALA A 111 6.59 -8.49 1.40
N TYR A 112 5.53 -8.00 0.76
CA TYR A 112 5.01 -8.56 -0.49
C TYR A 112 6.02 -8.43 -1.63
N GLY A 113 6.70 -7.30 -1.74
CA GLY A 113 7.78 -7.09 -2.72
C GLY A 113 8.92 -8.09 -2.56
N TYR A 114 9.42 -8.24 -1.32
CA TYR A 114 10.49 -9.22 -1.05
C TYR A 114 10.03 -10.67 -1.23
N ALA A 115 8.80 -11.01 -0.85
CA ALA A 115 8.26 -12.34 -1.07
C ALA A 115 8.14 -12.67 -2.57
N SER A 116 7.68 -11.71 -3.39
CA SER A 116 7.62 -11.86 -4.84
C SER A 116 9.01 -12.10 -5.43
N THR A 117 9.99 -11.30 -5.04
CA THR A 117 11.39 -11.47 -5.48
C THR A 117 11.95 -12.84 -5.05
N LEU A 118 11.68 -13.27 -3.82
CA LEU A 118 12.11 -14.58 -3.34
C LEU A 118 11.40 -15.74 -4.07
N ALA A 119 10.11 -15.57 -4.42
CA ALA A 119 9.36 -16.56 -5.19
C ALA A 119 10.01 -16.78 -6.56
N ASP A 120 10.41 -15.72 -7.23
CA ASP A 120 11.15 -15.79 -8.50
C ASP A 120 12.47 -16.54 -8.32
N PHE A 121 13.27 -16.24 -7.31
CA PHE A 121 14.52 -16.96 -7.02
C PHE A 121 14.32 -18.43 -6.65
N LYS A 122 13.20 -18.76 -6.00
CA LYS A 122 12.87 -20.14 -5.63
C LYS A 122 12.17 -20.91 -6.75
N GLY A 123 11.68 -20.22 -7.79
CA GLY A 123 10.88 -20.79 -8.87
C GLY A 123 9.48 -21.23 -8.40
N GLU A 124 8.89 -20.51 -7.46
CA GLU A 124 7.53 -20.78 -6.95
C GLU A 124 6.49 -20.24 -7.95
N VAL A 125 6.13 -21.09 -8.93
CA VAL A 125 5.18 -20.72 -10.02
C VAL A 125 3.75 -20.46 -9.55
N ASP A 126 3.36 -20.99 -8.38
CA ASP A 126 2.03 -20.84 -7.78
C ASP A 126 2.01 -19.72 -6.71
N PHE A 127 3.04 -18.87 -6.66
CA PHE A 127 3.08 -17.75 -5.72
C PHE A 127 1.91 -16.79 -5.96
N SER A 128 1.24 -16.42 -4.89
CA SER A 128 0.16 -15.42 -4.89
C SER A 128 0.13 -14.64 -3.59
N PHE A 129 -0.32 -13.39 -3.66
CA PHE A 129 -0.58 -12.58 -2.47
C PHE A 129 -1.85 -13.05 -1.76
N PRO A 130 -1.90 -12.97 -0.41
CA PRO A 130 -3.06 -13.37 0.39
C PRO A 130 -4.31 -12.51 0.15
N ASP A 131 -4.13 -11.30 -0.30
CA ASP A 131 -5.21 -10.35 -0.61
C ASP A 131 -4.86 -9.51 -1.84
N SER A 132 -5.91 -8.90 -2.43
CA SER A 132 -5.84 -8.06 -3.63
C SER A 132 -6.42 -6.66 -3.39
N SER A 133 -6.37 -6.15 -2.15
CA SER A 133 -6.86 -4.80 -1.88
C SER A 133 -6.14 -3.76 -2.75
N PRO A 134 -6.86 -2.85 -3.42
CA PRO A 134 -6.25 -1.76 -4.16
C PRO A 134 -5.74 -0.64 -3.23
N CYS A 135 -6.05 -0.70 -1.94
CA CYS A 135 -5.58 0.29 -0.97
C CYS A 135 -4.07 0.20 -0.82
N GLY A 136 -3.39 1.33 -1.03
CA GLY A 136 -1.94 1.37 -0.98
C GLY A 136 -1.36 2.75 -1.25
N TYR A 137 -0.04 2.82 -1.16
CA TYR A 137 0.76 3.97 -1.57
C TYR A 137 1.68 3.54 -2.72
N TYR A 138 1.29 3.89 -3.91
CA TYR A 138 2.02 3.58 -5.14
C TYR A 138 2.91 4.77 -5.49
N GLY A 139 4.18 4.55 -5.64
CA GLY A 139 5.12 5.60 -5.99
C GLY A 139 6.55 5.22 -5.66
N ASP A 140 7.47 5.86 -6.35
CA ASP A 140 8.89 5.81 -6.07
C ASP A 140 9.18 6.85 -4.98
N TYR A 141 9.57 6.39 -3.79
CA TYR A 141 9.85 7.28 -2.64
C TYR A 141 10.98 8.31 -2.92
N THR A 142 11.78 8.09 -3.98
CA THR A 142 12.81 9.02 -4.44
C THR A 142 12.28 10.10 -5.39
N LYS A 143 10.98 10.04 -5.76
CA LYS A 143 10.30 10.97 -6.64
C LYS A 143 9.09 11.60 -5.94
N ASP A 144 8.66 12.75 -6.44
CA ASP A 144 7.54 13.48 -5.84
C ASP A 144 6.18 12.86 -6.19
N GLY A 145 6.04 12.15 -7.32
CA GLY A 145 4.77 11.60 -7.79
C GLY A 145 4.34 10.34 -7.02
N TYR A 146 3.06 10.31 -6.59
CA TYR A 146 2.46 9.14 -5.96
C TYR A 146 0.95 9.05 -6.20
N LEU A 147 0.42 7.82 -6.11
CA LEU A 147 -0.99 7.51 -6.02
C LEU A 147 -1.25 6.89 -4.65
N CYS A 148 -2.14 7.50 -3.88
CA CYS A 148 -2.55 7.03 -2.57
C CYS A 148 -4.02 6.63 -2.62
N ILE A 149 -4.34 5.39 -2.25
CA ILE A 149 -5.70 4.85 -2.20
C ILE A 149 -5.96 4.35 -0.79
N THR A 150 -7.02 4.85 -0.17
CA THR A 150 -7.48 4.41 1.15
C THR A 150 -8.96 4.03 1.10
N GLU A 151 -9.42 3.21 2.04
CA GLU A 151 -10.84 2.90 2.16
C GLU A 151 -11.64 4.19 2.43
N GLY A 152 -12.73 4.36 1.71
CA GLY A 152 -13.70 5.42 1.94
C GLY A 152 -14.62 5.12 3.12
N MET A 153 -15.52 6.06 3.42
CA MET A 153 -16.47 5.88 4.52
C MET A 153 -17.58 4.87 4.23
N GLU A 154 -17.92 4.67 2.96
CA GLU A 154 -18.93 3.70 2.52
C GLU A 154 -18.24 2.45 1.99
N ALA A 155 -18.83 1.28 2.22
CA ALA A 155 -18.29 0.02 1.73
C ALA A 155 -18.16 0.05 0.19
N GLY A 156 -16.99 -0.35 -0.32
CA GLY A 156 -16.69 -0.37 -1.75
C GLY A 156 -16.35 0.99 -2.35
N THR A 157 -16.18 2.02 -1.52
CA THR A 157 -15.68 3.33 -1.94
C THR A 157 -14.22 3.51 -1.51
N TYR A 158 -13.49 4.37 -2.22
CA TYR A 158 -12.10 4.70 -1.94
C TYR A 158 -11.92 6.21 -1.91
N ASP A 159 -11.12 6.69 -0.97
CA ASP A 159 -10.55 8.04 -0.97
C ASP A 159 -9.21 7.99 -1.70
N ILE A 160 -9.00 8.89 -2.66
CA ILE A 160 -7.88 8.80 -3.61
C ILE A 160 -7.18 10.14 -3.71
N VAL A 161 -5.85 10.11 -3.64
CA VAL A 161 -4.97 11.25 -3.93
C VAL A 161 -4.02 10.85 -5.05
N VAL A 162 -4.04 11.60 -6.14
CA VAL A 162 -3.10 11.51 -7.26
C VAL A 162 -2.21 12.72 -7.20
N HIS A 163 -0.98 12.55 -6.76
CA HIS A 163 0.04 13.60 -6.75
C HIS A 163 1.04 13.34 -7.87
N ILE A 164 1.11 14.23 -8.85
CA ILE A 164 1.94 14.07 -10.04
C ILE A 164 3.27 14.81 -9.83
N ASP A 165 3.19 16.03 -9.35
CA ASP A 165 4.31 16.91 -9.02
C ASP A 165 3.84 18.03 -8.05
N ASP A 166 4.75 18.87 -7.57
CA ASP A 166 4.47 19.95 -6.60
C ASP A 166 3.33 20.91 -7.01
N SER A 167 2.97 20.93 -8.29
CA SER A 167 1.93 21.82 -8.85
C SER A 167 0.64 21.08 -9.20
N LYS A 168 0.64 19.75 -9.17
CA LYS A 168 -0.45 18.92 -9.68
C LYS A 168 -0.82 17.82 -8.68
N GLU A 169 -1.83 18.10 -7.89
CA GLU A 169 -2.46 17.13 -7.00
C GLU A 169 -3.98 17.12 -7.22
N ILE A 170 -4.55 15.94 -7.29
CA ILE A 170 -5.97 15.72 -7.50
C ILE A 170 -6.48 14.80 -6.40
N CYS A 171 -7.38 15.31 -5.58
CA CYS A 171 -8.11 14.52 -4.59
C CYS A 171 -9.48 14.14 -5.13
N GLY A 172 -9.94 12.95 -4.78
CA GLY A 172 -11.25 12.49 -5.21
C GLY A 172 -11.65 11.17 -4.57
N THR A 173 -12.69 10.59 -5.12
CA THR A 173 -13.23 9.31 -4.68
C THR A 173 -13.34 8.34 -5.85
N GLY A 174 -13.41 7.05 -5.54
CA GLY A 174 -13.60 6.02 -6.55
C GLY A 174 -14.42 4.85 -6.06
N THR A 175 -14.89 4.05 -7.00
CA THR A 175 -15.58 2.77 -6.77
C THR A 175 -15.06 1.74 -7.75
N ILE A 176 -15.08 0.45 -7.38
CA ILE A 176 -14.73 -0.63 -8.31
C ILE A 176 -15.67 -0.59 -9.52
N SER A 177 -15.11 -0.75 -10.70
CA SER A 177 -15.89 -0.85 -11.94
C SER A 177 -16.83 -2.04 -11.90
N GLU A 178 -18.09 -1.84 -12.28
CA GLU A 178 -19.06 -2.92 -12.47
C GLU A 178 -18.84 -3.70 -13.78
N ASN A 179 -17.90 -3.24 -14.62
CA ASN A 179 -17.59 -3.92 -15.88
C ASN A 179 -16.76 -5.18 -15.61
N PRO A 180 -17.29 -6.39 -15.89
CA PRO A 180 -16.57 -7.64 -15.65
C PRO A 180 -15.32 -7.83 -16.53
N ASP A 181 -15.20 -7.06 -17.63
CA ASP A 181 -14.04 -7.09 -18.52
C ASP A 181 -12.95 -6.08 -18.08
N ALA A 182 -13.29 -5.14 -17.20
CA ALA A 182 -12.33 -4.22 -16.58
C ALA A 182 -11.79 -4.88 -15.31
N LEU A 183 -10.62 -5.49 -15.38
CA LEU A 183 -9.89 -6.09 -14.27
C LEU A 183 -9.88 -5.14 -13.04
N GLU A 184 -10.91 -5.22 -12.18
CA GLU A 184 -11.01 -4.51 -10.89
C GLU A 184 -10.56 -3.03 -10.91
N ASN A 185 -10.73 -2.32 -12.05
CA ASN A 185 -10.39 -0.92 -12.16
C ASN A 185 -11.27 -0.07 -11.23
N ILE A 186 -10.68 0.95 -10.64
CA ILE A 186 -11.41 1.93 -9.84
C ILE A 186 -11.82 3.10 -10.76
N MET A 187 -13.11 3.37 -10.80
CA MET A 187 -13.66 4.54 -11.48
C MET A 187 -13.49 5.76 -10.59
N PHE A 188 -12.56 6.64 -10.93
CA PHE A 188 -12.19 7.83 -10.16
C PHE A 188 -12.96 9.06 -10.61
N THR A 189 -13.35 9.90 -9.64
CA THR A 189 -13.87 11.26 -9.89
C THR A 189 -13.26 12.23 -8.86
N SER A 190 -12.69 13.34 -9.34
CA SER A 190 -12.15 14.39 -8.47
C SER A 190 -13.24 15.06 -7.63
N GLU A 191 -12.87 15.65 -6.49
CA GLU A 191 -13.82 16.32 -5.56
C GLU A 191 -14.63 17.43 -6.25
N ASP A 192 -14.05 18.14 -7.20
CA ASP A 192 -14.72 19.20 -7.98
C ASP A 192 -15.47 18.67 -9.23
N GLY A 193 -15.40 17.37 -9.49
CA GLY A 193 -16.07 16.69 -10.60
C GLY A 193 -15.46 16.96 -11.99
N LYS A 194 -14.35 17.68 -12.09
CA LYS A 194 -13.75 18.08 -13.37
C LYS A 194 -12.84 17.05 -13.99
N VAL A 195 -12.25 16.20 -13.18
CA VAL A 195 -11.38 15.12 -13.63
C VAL A 195 -12.05 13.78 -13.34
N LYS A 196 -12.13 12.92 -14.35
CA LYS A 196 -12.50 11.52 -14.19
C LYS A 196 -11.43 10.64 -14.82
N GLY A 197 -11.31 9.42 -14.31
CA GLY A 197 -10.31 8.48 -14.79
C GLY A 197 -10.59 7.05 -14.33
N GLU A 198 -9.83 6.15 -14.91
CA GLU A 198 -9.78 4.75 -14.50
C GLU A 198 -8.43 4.49 -13.83
N ILE A 199 -8.46 3.94 -12.63
CA ILE A 199 -7.26 3.54 -11.90
C ILE A 199 -7.16 2.02 -11.96
N SER A 200 -6.01 1.54 -12.40
CA SER A 200 -5.63 0.14 -12.35
C SER A 200 -4.51 -0.05 -11.34
N CYS A 201 -4.66 -1.06 -10.49
CA CYS A 201 -3.62 -1.45 -9.52
C CYS A 201 -3.25 -2.90 -9.78
N PHE A 202 -1.97 -3.17 -9.91
CA PHE A 202 -1.46 -4.52 -10.05
C PHE A 202 -0.22 -4.70 -9.18
N ALA A 203 -0.34 -5.52 -8.15
CA ALA A 203 0.72 -5.77 -7.17
C ALA A 203 1.28 -4.46 -6.58
N LEU A 204 2.47 -4.05 -7.00
CA LEU A 204 3.19 -2.86 -6.52
C LEU A 204 3.15 -1.69 -7.52
N GLU A 205 2.26 -1.75 -8.48
CA GLU A 205 2.09 -0.73 -9.51
C GLU A 205 0.67 -0.20 -9.50
N GLY A 206 0.52 1.12 -9.61
CA GLY A 206 -0.75 1.80 -9.82
C GLY A 206 -0.65 2.75 -10.99
N ALA A 207 -1.73 2.87 -11.76
CA ALA A 207 -1.80 3.84 -12.83
C ALA A 207 -3.19 4.47 -12.89
N ILE A 208 -3.26 5.75 -13.24
CA ILE A 208 -4.51 6.42 -13.59
C ILE A 208 -4.49 6.82 -15.06
N THR A 209 -5.54 6.45 -15.79
CA THR A 209 -5.81 6.96 -17.13
C THR A 209 -6.94 7.97 -17.04
N VAL A 210 -6.66 9.23 -17.38
CA VAL A 210 -7.64 10.32 -17.37
C VAL A 210 -8.61 10.17 -18.54
N THR A 211 -9.90 10.00 -18.24
CA THR A 211 -10.94 9.84 -19.28
C THR A 211 -11.65 11.15 -19.60
N GLU A 212 -11.83 12.03 -18.60
CA GLU A 212 -12.41 13.37 -18.75
C GLU A 212 -11.59 14.38 -17.95
N SER A 213 -11.32 15.56 -18.52
CA SER A 213 -10.70 16.70 -17.83
C SER A 213 -11.04 18.00 -18.54
N ASP A 214 -11.05 19.12 -17.79
CA ASP A 214 -11.14 20.49 -18.33
C ASP A 214 -9.76 21.04 -18.76
N GLY A 215 -8.69 20.25 -18.65
CA GLY A 215 -7.31 20.63 -19.00
C GLY A 215 -6.63 21.57 -18.01
N SER A 216 -7.24 21.88 -16.87
CA SER A 216 -6.68 22.84 -15.90
C SER A 216 -5.51 22.24 -15.07
N VAL A 217 -5.53 20.94 -14.81
CA VAL A 217 -4.51 20.22 -14.02
C VAL A 217 -3.86 19.11 -14.85
N VAL A 218 -4.67 18.32 -15.53
CA VAL A 218 -4.24 17.17 -16.36
C VAL A 218 -4.99 17.17 -17.67
N GLU A 219 -4.38 16.63 -18.72
CA GLU A 219 -5.03 16.53 -20.03
C GLU A 219 -5.84 15.23 -20.15
N PRO A 220 -6.97 15.20 -20.88
CA PRO A 220 -7.71 13.99 -21.14
C PRO A 220 -6.87 13.00 -21.99
N ASN A 221 -7.05 11.71 -21.72
CA ASN A 221 -6.32 10.58 -22.31
C ASN A 221 -4.83 10.47 -21.91
N GLU A 222 -4.35 11.26 -20.97
CA GLU A 222 -3.04 11.01 -20.34
C GLU A 222 -3.11 9.86 -19.34
N THR A 223 -2.01 9.12 -19.24
CA THR A 223 -1.82 8.04 -18.26
C THR A 223 -0.62 8.36 -17.38
N TYR A 224 -0.82 8.34 -16.08
CA TYR A 224 0.22 8.50 -15.07
C TYR A 224 0.42 7.19 -14.34
N SER A 225 1.66 6.69 -14.33
CA SER A 225 2.03 5.42 -13.71
C SER A 225 2.92 5.67 -12.50
N PHE A 226 2.61 4.96 -11.43
CA PHE A 226 3.26 5.01 -10.14
C PHE A 226 3.75 3.62 -9.78
N THR A 227 5.05 3.42 -9.80
CA THR A 227 5.66 2.12 -9.49
C THR A 227 6.33 2.22 -8.14
N PHE A 228 5.96 1.32 -7.24
CA PHE A 228 6.64 1.18 -5.96
C PHE A 228 8.10 0.77 -6.22
N ARG A 229 9.04 1.47 -5.58
CA ARG A 229 10.45 1.09 -5.55
C ARG A 229 10.91 0.98 -4.11
N TYR A 230 11.55 -0.12 -3.83
CA TYR A 230 12.22 -0.47 -2.58
C TYR A 230 13.72 -0.54 -2.77
#